data_bc5bcf82acce3d479e3ac995628b6f63
#
_entry.id   bc5bcf82acce3d479e3ac995628b6f63
#
_cell.length_a   1.000
_cell.length_b   1.000
_cell.length_c   1.000
_cell.angle_alpha   90.00
_cell.angle_beta   90.00
_cell.angle_gamma   90.00
#
_symmetry.space_group_name_H-M   'P 1'
#
loop_
_entity.id
_entity.type
_entity.pdbx_description
1 polymer ?
#
loop_
_entity_poly.entity_id
_entity_poly.type
_entity_poly.pdbx_seq_one_letter_code
_entity_poly.pdbx_strand_id
1 'polypeptide(L)'
;MKFNRVTALSLSLVLAFSLAACGQGASSASSASSASSSASSAAAESKTEEQLLAEENEILSANDALWEKVFASMDKNMTETTLSTNYGDFLRSSVEKTKDQFSDEEYKTLTADAEKIRTIEEQIATLALADAAASGAAAQGTAFPQFEGSDLEGNPVDNSLFAGNAFTVVNFWFNGCKPCVEELDDLNALNEKVKAQGGEVVGINTETLDGNQQGIETAKKLLAATGASYRNIYFASGSDAGKFALNIMAFPTTYVFDRDGNVVGQPLLGGIDKEENLAALQKNIDAALAKDNAK
;
A
#
# COMPACT_ATOMS: atom_id res chain seq x y z
N MET A 1 28.90 5.49 15.36
CA MET A 1 27.81 4.58 15.80
C MET A 1 27.27 3.88 14.57
N LYS A 2 27.47 2.58 14.43
CA LYS A 2 26.95 1.82 13.29
C LYS A 2 25.47 1.62 13.51
N PHE A 3 24.62 2.32 12.76
CA PHE A 3 23.19 2.04 12.71
C PHE A 3 22.95 0.85 11.79
N ASN A 4 22.93 -0.35 12.38
CA ASN A 4 22.45 -1.54 11.68
C ASN A 4 20.92 -1.56 11.81
N ARG A 5 20.20 -1.34 10.73
CA ARG A 5 18.74 -1.60 10.64
C ARG A 5 18.39 -3.09 10.66
N VAL A 6 19.32 -3.97 10.88
CA VAL A 6 19.16 -5.45 10.85
C VAL A 6 18.77 -6.01 12.22
N THR A 7 17.87 -5.40 12.99
CA THR A 7 17.34 -6.08 14.19
C THR A 7 15.94 -5.61 14.52
N ALA A 8 14.98 -5.87 13.64
CA ALA A 8 13.60 -6.08 14.05
C ALA A 8 12.85 -6.76 12.91
N LEU A 9 12.51 -7.98 13.09
CA LEU A 9 11.67 -8.89 12.30
C LEU A 9 12.41 -9.98 11.54
N SER A 10 12.68 -11.07 12.21
CA SER A 10 12.56 -12.40 11.61
C SER A 10 12.50 -13.44 12.71
N LEU A 11 11.30 -13.73 13.19
CA LEU A 11 11.00 -15.00 13.85
C LEU A 11 10.08 -15.78 12.90
N SER A 12 10.64 -16.24 11.78
CA SER A 12 9.98 -17.21 10.92
C SER A 12 10.53 -18.58 11.26
N LEU A 13 9.72 -19.33 11.98
CA LEU A 13 9.96 -20.71 12.38
C LEU A 13 9.86 -21.61 11.12
N VAL A 14 11.01 -22.00 10.57
CA VAL A 14 11.10 -23.02 9.52
C VAL A 14 10.94 -24.38 10.18
N LEU A 15 9.75 -24.98 10.08
CA LEU A 15 9.55 -26.40 10.35
C LEU A 15 9.91 -27.22 9.09
N ALA A 16 11.12 -27.75 9.10
CA ALA A 16 11.52 -28.77 8.14
C ALA A 16 10.85 -30.11 8.48
N PHE A 17 9.91 -30.55 7.68
CA PHE A 17 9.44 -31.94 7.68
C PHE A 17 10.28 -32.74 6.68
N SER A 18 11.19 -33.55 7.21
CA SER A 18 11.86 -34.61 6.50
C SER A 18 10.99 -35.86 6.49
N LEU A 19 10.55 -36.27 5.32
CA LEU A 19 9.97 -37.59 5.10
C LEU A 19 10.89 -38.38 4.16
N ALA A 20 11.65 -39.29 4.76
CA ALA A 20 12.31 -40.37 4.05
C ALA A 20 11.34 -41.53 3.79
N ALA A 21 11.23 -41.95 2.55
CA ALA A 21 10.68 -43.27 2.22
C ALA A 21 11.46 -43.85 1.03
N CYS A 22 12.18 -44.94 1.29
CA CYS A 22 12.77 -45.84 0.31
C CYS A 22 11.70 -46.64 -0.40
N GLY A 23 11.93 -46.96 -1.69
CA GLY A 23 11.15 -47.93 -2.42
C GLY A 23 11.73 -48.12 -3.82
N GLN A 24 12.50 -49.22 -4.02
CA GLN A 24 13.09 -49.69 -5.29
C GLN A 24 12.03 -50.25 -6.21
N GLY A 25 12.21 -50.08 -7.52
CA GLY A 25 11.48 -50.84 -8.55
C GLY A 25 11.88 -50.40 -9.95
N ALA A 26 12.69 -51.23 -10.61
CA ALA A 26 13.17 -51.04 -11.98
C ALA A 26 12.11 -51.45 -13.02
N SER A 27 12.08 -50.77 -14.16
CA SER A 27 12.18 -51.36 -15.53
C SER A 27 11.75 -50.40 -16.64
N SER A 28 12.71 -50.13 -17.47
CA SER A 28 12.76 -50.11 -18.96
C SER A 28 11.69 -49.47 -19.81
N ALA A 29 12.20 -48.62 -20.65
CA ALA A 29 12.12 -48.53 -22.12
C ALA A 29 11.20 -47.50 -22.78
N SER A 30 11.87 -46.69 -23.55
CA SER A 30 11.64 -46.31 -24.97
C SER A 30 10.91 -45.02 -25.30
N SER A 31 11.75 -44.10 -25.73
CA SER A 31 11.67 -43.21 -26.91
C SER A 31 10.35 -42.54 -27.29
N ALA A 32 10.33 -41.18 -27.25
CA ALA A 32 10.13 -40.38 -28.50
C ALA A 32 10.43 -38.87 -28.22
N SER A 33 11.30 -38.39 -29.05
CA SER A 33 11.67 -37.00 -29.26
C SER A 33 10.49 -36.18 -29.74
N SER A 34 10.27 -35.01 -29.11
CA SER A 34 9.71 -33.87 -29.81
C SER A 34 10.28 -32.60 -29.16
N ALA A 35 11.16 -31.94 -29.90
CA ALA A 35 11.70 -30.65 -29.62
C ALA A 35 10.56 -29.61 -29.72
N SER A 36 10.25 -28.97 -28.59
CA SER A 36 9.49 -27.73 -28.57
C SER A 36 10.43 -26.63 -28.15
N SER A 37 10.73 -25.74 -29.06
CA SER A 37 11.51 -24.53 -28.85
C SER A 37 10.71 -23.57 -27.96
N SER A 38 10.99 -23.58 -26.67
CA SER A 38 10.56 -22.50 -25.78
C SER A 38 11.50 -21.32 -25.94
N ALA A 39 11.02 -20.27 -26.56
CA ALA A 39 11.65 -18.96 -26.52
C ALA A 39 11.64 -18.50 -25.05
N SER A 40 12.83 -18.48 -24.45
CA SER A 40 13.09 -17.87 -23.16
C SER A 40 12.98 -16.35 -23.37
N SER A 41 11.82 -15.77 -23.00
CA SER A 41 11.77 -14.35 -22.69
C SER A 41 12.52 -14.18 -21.38
N ALA A 42 13.65 -13.48 -21.39
CA ALA A 42 14.35 -13.03 -20.20
C ALA A 42 13.43 -12.05 -19.46
N ALA A 43 12.62 -12.55 -18.53
CA ALA A 43 12.07 -11.76 -17.47
C ALA A 43 13.27 -11.32 -16.60
N ALA A 44 13.53 -10.02 -16.51
CA ALA A 44 14.46 -9.49 -15.54
C ALA A 44 13.99 -9.99 -14.16
N GLU A 45 14.82 -10.76 -13.48
CA GLU A 45 14.54 -11.22 -12.11
C GLU A 45 14.36 -9.97 -11.24
N SER A 46 13.16 -9.75 -10.72
CA SER A 46 12.90 -8.68 -9.78
C SER A 46 13.72 -8.95 -8.51
N LYS A 47 14.46 -7.95 -8.05
CA LYS A 47 15.25 -8.05 -6.80
C LYS A 47 14.30 -8.30 -5.63
N THR A 48 14.75 -9.05 -4.64
CA THR A 48 14.03 -9.21 -3.37
C THR A 48 14.22 -7.97 -2.48
N GLU A 49 13.34 -7.75 -1.51
CA GLU A 49 13.48 -6.67 -0.51
C GLU A 49 14.85 -6.72 0.19
N GLU A 50 15.33 -7.92 0.58
CA GLU A 50 16.63 -8.10 1.20
C GLU A 50 17.77 -7.64 0.29
N GLN A 51 17.69 -7.90 -1.01
CA GLN A 51 18.68 -7.46 -1.99
C GLN A 51 18.65 -5.94 -2.17
N LEU A 52 17.48 -5.33 -2.16
CA LEU A 52 17.29 -3.89 -2.27
C LEU A 52 17.83 -3.17 -1.03
N LEU A 53 17.54 -3.66 0.18
CA LEU A 53 18.10 -3.14 1.43
C LEU A 53 19.62 -3.30 1.51
N ALA A 54 20.17 -4.39 0.97
CA ALA A 54 21.62 -4.59 0.88
C ALA A 54 22.26 -3.54 -0.04
N GLU A 55 21.64 -3.22 -1.17
CA GLU A 55 22.08 -2.18 -2.11
C GLU A 55 22.05 -0.78 -1.48
N GLU A 56 21.03 -0.44 -0.71
CA GLU A 56 21.01 0.81 0.07
C GLU A 56 22.18 0.91 1.04
N ASN A 57 22.42 -0.15 1.79
CA ASN A 57 23.53 -0.19 2.73
C ASN A 57 24.89 -0.07 2.02
N GLU A 58 25.03 -0.62 0.83
CA GLU A 58 26.25 -0.49 0.02
C GLU A 58 26.44 0.96 -0.46
N ILE A 59 25.38 1.63 -0.93
CA ILE A 59 25.43 3.04 -1.34
C ILE A 59 25.88 3.93 -0.17
N LEU A 60 25.28 3.77 1.01
CA LEU A 60 25.63 4.55 2.20
C LEU A 60 27.06 4.27 2.66
N SER A 61 27.50 3.00 2.61
CA SER A 61 28.84 2.58 3.03
C SER A 61 29.94 3.05 2.08
N ALA A 62 29.63 3.18 0.78
CA ALA A 62 30.59 3.67 -0.21
C ALA A 62 31.06 5.11 0.06
N ASN A 63 30.21 5.91 0.70
CA ASN A 63 30.46 7.31 1.05
C ASN A 63 30.26 7.57 2.55
N ASP A 64 30.61 6.58 3.41
CA ASP A 64 30.35 6.56 4.86
C ASP A 64 30.78 7.88 5.55
N ALA A 65 31.97 8.38 5.28
CA ALA A 65 32.48 9.61 5.89
C ALA A 65 31.66 10.87 5.53
N LEU A 66 31.04 10.90 4.35
CA LEU A 66 30.17 12.00 3.94
C LEU A 66 28.80 11.88 4.62
N TRP A 67 28.25 10.67 4.65
CA TRP A 67 26.98 10.41 5.31
C TRP A 67 27.06 10.57 6.82
N GLU A 68 28.21 10.25 7.47
CA GLU A 68 28.41 10.55 8.89
C GLU A 68 28.29 12.05 9.20
N LYS A 69 28.80 12.94 8.33
CA LYS A 69 28.63 14.40 8.50
C LYS A 69 27.16 14.82 8.38
N VAL A 70 26.42 14.27 7.39
CA VAL A 70 24.98 14.55 7.24
C VAL A 70 24.24 14.11 8.50
N PHE A 71 24.44 12.85 8.97
CA PHE A 71 23.77 12.30 10.14
C PHE A 71 24.15 12.99 11.46
N ALA A 72 25.39 13.48 11.59
CA ALA A 72 25.80 14.24 12.76
C ALA A 72 25.09 15.59 12.88
N SER A 73 24.65 16.14 11.77
CA SER A 73 23.95 17.43 11.69
C SER A 73 22.44 17.32 11.83
N MET A 74 21.89 16.10 11.85
CA MET A 74 20.45 15.85 12.00
C MET A 74 19.97 16.14 13.41
N ASP A 75 18.80 16.76 13.52
CA ASP A 75 18.12 16.96 14.79
C ASP A 75 17.74 15.59 15.39
N LYS A 76 18.09 15.37 16.66
CA LYS A 76 17.83 14.10 17.36
C LYS A 76 16.36 13.92 17.76
N ASN A 77 15.52 14.91 17.51
CA ASN A 77 14.07 14.87 17.77
C ASN A 77 13.25 14.46 16.52
N MET A 78 13.68 13.39 15.82
CA MET A 78 12.89 12.86 14.72
C MET A 78 11.63 12.20 15.25
N THR A 79 10.48 12.71 14.88
CA THR A 79 9.17 12.09 15.17
C THR A 79 8.87 11.00 14.12
N GLU A 80 8.07 9.99 14.50
CA GLU A 80 7.63 8.92 13.59
C GLU A 80 7.05 9.43 12.26
N THR A 81 6.45 10.62 12.27
CA THR A 81 5.91 11.30 11.07
C THR A 81 7.00 11.59 10.01
N THR A 82 8.25 11.71 10.40
CA THR A 82 9.38 11.94 9.48
C THR A 82 9.87 10.64 8.82
N LEU A 83 9.52 9.49 9.38
CA LEU A 83 9.90 8.16 8.89
C LEU A 83 8.89 7.56 7.90
N SER A 84 7.69 8.15 7.76
CA SER A 84 6.66 7.70 6.81
C SER A 84 6.92 8.17 5.37
N THR A 85 7.89 9.03 5.13
CA THR A 85 8.32 9.45 3.81
C THR A 85 9.41 8.50 3.27
N ASN A 86 9.50 8.37 1.96
CA ASN A 86 10.57 7.67 1.28
C ASN A 86 11.93 8.08 1.86
N TYR A 87 12.76 7.10 2.26
CA TYR A 87 14.01 7.37 2.97
C TYR A 87 15.00 8.18 2.13
N GLY A 88 15.02 7.98 0.82
CA GLY A 88 15.83 8.78 -0.10
C GLY A 88 15.42 10.25 -0.15
N ASP A 89 14.12 10.56 -0.09
CA ASP A 89 13.64 11.95 0.00
C ASP A 89 14.04 12.59 1.33
N PHE A 90 13.98 11.82 2.41
CA PHE A 90 14.47 12.27 3.72
C PHE A 90 15.98 12.56 3.69
N LEU A 91 16.79 11.67 3.12
CA LEU A 91 18.22 11.85 2.95
C LEU A 91 18.53 13.10 2.11
N ARG A 92 17.83 13.28 0.98
CA ARG A 92 17.97 14.44 0.11
C ARG A 92 17.66 15.74 0.83
N SER A 93 16.57 15.78 1.60
CA SER A 93 16.21 16.96 2.42
C SER A 93 17.29 17.27 3.47
N SER A 94 17.92 16.23 4.03
CA SER A 94 18.98 16.37 5.03
C SER A 94 20.28 16.87 4.41
N VAL A 95 20.63 16.39 3.22
CA VAL A 95 21.77 16.88 2.43
C VAL A 95 21.59 18.35 2.06
N GLU A 96 20.38 18.76 1.63
CA GLU A 96 20.09 20.16 1.29
C GLU A 96 20.26 21.09 2.49
N LYS A 97 19.82 20.69 3.68
CA LYS A 97 19.98 21.46 4.93
C LYS A 97 21.42 21.60 5.38
N THR A 98 22.30 20.72 4.93
CA THR A 98 23.74 20.69 5.32
C THR A 98 24.66 21.07 4.18
N LYS A 99 24.14 21.60 3.08
CA LYS A 99 24.86 21.89 1.83
C LYS A 99 26.13 22.69 2.04
N ASP A 100 26.10 23.70 2.91
CA ASP A 100 27.23 24.60 3.20
C ASP A 100 28.42 23.87 3.86
N GLN A 101 28.27 22.62 4.27
CA GLN A 101 29.33 21.80 4.89
C GLN A 101 30.10 20.95 3.87
N PHE A 102 29.70 20.98 2.60
CA PHE A 102 30.23 20.14 1.54
C PHE A 102 30.73 20.95 0.36
N SER A 103 31.76 20.42 -0.31
CA SER A 103 32.14 20.91 -1.64
C SER A 103 31.07 20.57 -2.68
N ASP A 104 31.07 21.24 -3.82
CA ASP A 104 30.12 20.99 -4.91
C ASP A 104 30.14 19.52 -5.37
N GLU A 105 31.32 18.88 -5.34
CA GLU A 105 31.51 17.47 -5.75
C GLU A 105 30.97 16.51 -4.71
N GLU A 106 31.22 16.77 -3.41
CA GLU A 106 30.65 15.99 -2.30
C GLU A 106 29.13 16.11 -2.25
N TYR A 107 28.59 17.33 -2.41
CA TYR A 107 27.17 17.60 -2.47
C TYR A 107 26.50 16.85 -3.63
N LYS A 108 27.12 16.86 -4.82
CA LYS A 108 26.61 16.12 -5.98
C LYS A 108 26.60 14.60 -5.74
N THR A 109 27.64 14.08 -5.08
CA THR A 109 27.72 12.66 -4.72
C THR A 109 26.59 12.27 -3.77
N LEU A 110 26.41 13.03 -2.67
CA LEU A 110 25.36 12.77 -1.68
C LEU A 110 23.95 12.87 -2.29
N THR A 111 23.72 13.85 -3.17
CA THR A 111 22.43 14.00 -3.86
C THR A 111 22.16 12.82 -4.81
N ALA A 112 23.20 12.35 -5.52
CA ALA A 112 23.05 11.19 -6.40
C ALA A 112 22.80 9.88 -5.62
N ASP A 113 23.42 9.72 -4.48
CA ASP A 113 23.17 8.56 -3.60
C ASP A 113 21.77 8.59 -3.01
N ALA A 114 21.31 9.75 -2.53
CA ALA A 114 19.93 9.93 -2.05
C ALA A 114 18.89 9.59 -3.13
N GLU A 115 19.14 9.98 -4.39
CA GLU A 115 18.25 9.67 -5.51
C GLU A 115 18.21 8.17 -5.85
N LYS A 116 19.35 7.47 -5.78
CA LYS A 116 19.39 6.01 -5.93
C LYS A 116 18.59 5.32 -4.83
N ILE A 117 18.80 5.75 -3.57
CA ILE A 117 18.07 5.20 -2.41
C ILE A 117 16.57 5.48 -2.56
N ARG A 118 16.16 6.66 -3.02
CA ARG A 118 14.76 6.97 -3.32
C ARG A 118 14.14 5.97 -4.29
N THR A 119 14.87 5.65 -5.35
CA THR A 119 14.41 4.67 -6.36
C THR A 119 14.35 3.24 -5.78
N ILE A 120 15.27 2.87 -4.91
CA ILE A 120 15.26 1.57 -4.23
C ILE A 120 14.05 1.48 -3.29
N GLU A 121 13.77 2.51 -2.50
CA GLU A 121 12.61 2.58 -1.61
C GLU A 121 11.28 2.49 -2.37
N GLU A 122 11.18 3.07 -3.57
CA GLU A 122 10.03 2.90 -4.46
C GLU A 122 9.85 1.44 -4.91
N GLN A 123 10.95 0.74 -5.18
CA GLN A 123 10.90 -0.69 -5.51
C GLN A 123 10.49 -1.53 -4.30
N ILE A 124 11.04 -1.25 -3.12
CA ILE A 124 10.64 -1.90 -1.85
C ILE A 124 9.16 -1.68 -1.58
N ALA A 125 8.67 -0.46 -1.72
CA ALA A 125 7.25 -0.15 -1.56
C ALA A 125 6.39 -0.95 -2.57
N THR A 126 6.84 -1.09 -3.81
CA THR A 126 6.15 -1.89 -4.84
C THR A 126 6.11 -3.37 -4.48
N LEU A 127 7.21 -3.93 -3.93
CA LEU A 127 7.25 -5.32 -3.46
C LEU A 127 6.33 -5.52 -2.25
N ALA A 128 6.38 -4.62 -1.28
CA ALA A 128 5.49 -4.65 -0.11
C ALA A 128 4.00 -4.58 -0.52
N LEU A 129 3.69 -3.79 -1.55
CA LEU A 129 2.36 -3.74 -2.16
C LEU A 129 1.97 -5.08 -2.79
N ALA A 130 2.90 -5.72 -3.52
CA ALA A 130 2.65 -7.02 -4.14
C ALA A 130 2.46 -8.13 -3.10
N ASP A 131 3.25 -8.13 -2.02
CA ASP A 131 3.14 -9.07 -0.91
C ASP A 131 1.85 -8.84 -0.09
N ALA A 132 1.47 -7.58 0.12
CA ALA A 132 0.18 -7.24 0.74
C ALA A 132 -1.00 -7.69 -0.12
N ALA A 133 -0.89 -7.57 -1.45
CA ALA A 133 -1.88 -8.09 -2.40
C ALA A 133 -1.97 -9.62 -2.33
N ALA A 134 -0.85 -10.31 -2.11
CA ALA A 134 -0.80 -11.76 -2.02
C ALA A 134 -1.27 -12.29 -0.65
N SER A 135 -1.04 -11.53 0.43
CA SER A 135 -1.20 -12.02 1.81
C SER A 135 -2.43 -11.52 2.57
N GLY A 136 -3.07 -10.44 2.15
CA GLY A 136 -4.12 -9.79 2.94
C GLY A 136 -5.28 -9.16 2.18
N ALA A 137 -5.19 -9.06 0.86
CA ALA A 137 -6.30 -8.52 0.09
C ALA A 137 -7.47 -9.50 0.09
N ALA A 138 -8.65 -9.05 0.49
CA ALA A 138 -9.86 -9.85 0.36
C ALA A 138 -10.04 -10.23 -1.11
N ALA A 139 -10.09 -11.54 -1.37
CA ALA A 139 -10.25 -12.07 -2.72
C ALA A 139 -11.61 -11.67 -3.32
N GLN A 140 -11.67 -11.61 -4.64
CA GLN A 140 -12.93 -11.40 -5.36
C GLN A 140 -14.05 -12.32 -4.80
N GLY A 141 -15.21 -11.74 -4.53
CA GLY A 141 -16.37 -12.43 -3.95
C GLY A 141 -16.38 -12.54 -2.43
N THR A 142 -15.32 -12.09 -1.74
CA THR A 142 -15.33 -11.97 -0.27
C THR A 142 -16.27 -10.84 0.15
N ALA A 143 -17.18 -11.13 1.08
CA ALA A 143 -18.05 -10.10 1.63
C ALA A 143 -17.32 -9.19 2.61
N PHE A 144 -17.61 -7.88 2.55
CA PHE A 144 -17.23 -6.97 3.63
C PHE A 144 -17.90 -7.43 4.93
N PRO A 145 -17.17 -7.49 6.05
CA PRO A 145 -17.77 -7.93 7.31
C PRO A 145 -18.95 -7.06 7.76
N GLN A 146 -19.86 -7.65 8.51
CA GLN A 146 -20.99 -6.91 9.09
C GLN A 146 -20.45 -5.85 10.06
N PHE A 147 -21.02 -4.64 10.01
CA PHE A 147 -20.65 -3.56 10.90
C PHE A 147 -21.84 -2.68 11.29
N GLU A 148 -21.73 -2.08 12.43
CA GLU A 148 -22.49 -0.91 12.86
C GLU A 148 -21.47 0.19 13.17
N GLY A 149 -21.68 1.38 12.64
CA GLY A 149 -20.74 2.50 12.75
C GLY A 149 -21.40 3.83 12.60
N SER A 150 -20.61 4.84 12.35
CA SER A 150 -21.09 6.21 12.07
C SER A 150 -20.26 6.85 10.98
N ASP A 151 -20.82 7.84 10.29
CA ASP A 151 -20.00 8.76 9.50
C ASP A 151 -19.30 9.78 10.41
N LEU A 152 -18.43 10.61 9.83
CA LEU A 152 -17.69 11.61 10.62
C LEU A 152 -18.60 12.69 11.23
N GLU A 153 -19.84 12.84 10.76
CA GLU A 153 -20.87 13.74 11.29
C GLU A 153 -21.68 13.10 12.43
N GLY A 154 -21.46 11.79 12.69
CA GLY A 154 -22.14 11.04 13.74
C GLY A 154 -23.46 10.39 13.30
N ASN A 155 -23.76 10.39 12.00
CA ASN A 155 -24.94 9.67 11.51
C ASN A 155 -24.66 8.16 11.50
N PRO A 156 -25.63 7.31 11.90
CA PRO A 156 -25.43 5.86 11.92
C PRO A 156 -25.28 5.31 10.49
N VAL A 157 -24.38 4.35 10.33
CA VAL A 157 -24.12 3.64 9.06
C VAL A 157 -23.89 2.17 9.39
N ASP A 158 -24.46 1.29 8.54
CA ASP A 158 -24.32 -0.15 8.63
C ASP A 158 -24.16 -0.78 7.22
N ASN A 159 -24.21 -2.10 7.13
CA ASN A 159 -24.09 -2.81 5.85
C ASN A 159 -25.20 -2.49 4.83
N SER A 160 -26.29 -1.83 5.22
CA SER A 160 -27.31 -1.34 4.27
C SER A 160 -26.72 -0.31 3.29
N LEU A 161 -25.57 0.28 3.62
CA LEU A 161 -24.77 1.10 2.72
C LEU A 161 -24.56 0.43 1.35
N PHE A 162 -24.16 -0.84 1.33
CA PHE A 162 -23.93 -1.57 0.08
C PHE A 162 -25.24 -1.83 -0.68
N ALA A 163 -26.28 -2.25 0.04
CA ALA A 163 -27.60 -2.52 -0.56
C ALA A 163 -28.24 -1.27 -1.17
N GLY A 164 -27.92 -0.10 -0.66
CA GLY A 164 -28.39 1.19 -1.17
C GLY A 164 -27.77 1.62 -2.50
N ASN A 165 -26.64 1.01 -2.88
CA ASN A 165 -25.84 1.37 -4.05
C ASN A 165 -25.78 0.23 -5.07
N ALA A 166 -25.68 0.54 -6.36
CA ALA A 166 -25.36 -0.46 -7.38
C ALA A 166 -23.94 -1.04 -7.18
N PHE A 167 -23.04 -0.20 -6.71
CA PHE A 167 -21.69 -0.54 -6.24
C PHE A 167 -21.19 0.53 -5.27
N THR A 168 -20.21 0.15 -4.45
CA THR A 168 -19.54 1.07 -3.51
C THR A 168 -18.03 0.98 -3.70
N VAL A 169 -17.39 2.12 -3.93
CA VAL A 169 -15.94 2.25 -3.92
C VAL A 169 -15.50 2.57 -2.49
N VAL A 170 -14.72 1.72 -1.85
CA VAL A 170 -14.24 1.92 -0.48
C VAL A 170 -12.74 2.16 -0.49
N ASN A 171 -12.34 3.35 -0.05
CA ASN A 171 -10.94 3.74 0.06
C ASN A 171 -10.48 3.71 1.52
N PHE A 172 -9.40 2.99 1.79
CA PHE A 172 -8.76 2.92 3.10
C PHE A 172 -7.59 3.86 3.15
N TRP A 173 -7.54 4.70 4.17
CA TRP A 173 -6.53 5.74 4.34
C TRP A 173 -6.23 6.06 5.80
N PHE A 174 -5.25 6.93 6.10
CA PHE A 174 -5.00 7.49 7.43
C PHE A 174 -4.43 8.92 7.31
N ASN A 175 -4.52 9.71 8.38
CA ASN A 175 -4.23 11.14 8.37
C ASN A 175 -2.77 11.47 8.01
N GLY A 176 -1.82 10.61 8.43
CA GLY A 176 -0.39 10.79 8.15
C GLY A 176 0.06 10.30 6.78
N CYS A 177 -0.83 9.67 6.01
CA CYS A 177 -0.53 9.12 4.71
C CYS A 177 -0.54 10.21 3.63
N LYS A 178 0.62 10.73 3.27
CA LYS A 178 0.72 11.78 2.25
C LYS A 178 0.07 11.40 0.92
N PRO A 179 0.37 10.24 0.28
CA PRO A 179 -0.28 9.88 -0.98
C PRO A 179 -1.79 9.68 -0.85
N CYS A 180 -2.29 9.27 0.34
CA CYS A 180 -3.73 9.19 0.56
C CYS A 180 -4.39 10.59 0.57
N VAL A 181 -3.74 11.56 1.21
CA VAL A 181 -4.25 12.93 1.29
C VAL A 181 -4.21 13.61 -0.09
N GLU A 182 -3.21 13.29 -0.90
CA GLU A 182 -3.05 13.84 -2.25
C GLU A 182 -4.14 13.36 -3.22
N GLU A 183 -4.80 12.21 -2.99
CA GLU A 183 -5.88 11.70 -3.86
C GLU A 183 -7.30 12.04 -3.38
N LEU A 184 -7.49 12.74 -2.24
CA LEU A 184 -8.82 12.98 -1.66
C LEU A 184 -9.74 13.80 -2.58
N ASP A 185 -9.21 14.75 -3.31
CA ASP A 185 -9.96 15.53 -4.30
C ASP A 185 -10.32 14.70 -5.54
N ASP A 186 -9.44 13.81 -5.99
CA ASP A 186 -9.72 12.85 -7.06
C ASP A 186 -10.83 11.86 -6.67
N LEU A 187 -10.78 11.34 -5.42
CA LEU A 187 -11.85 10.50 -4.87
C LEU A 187 -13.18 11.25 -4.77
N ASN A 188 -13.13 12.54 -4.41
CA ASN A 188 -14.32 13.39 -4.40
C ASN A 188 -14.90 13.60 -5.81
N ALA A 189 -14.04 13.86 -6.80
CA ALA A 189 -14.44 13.98 -8.19
C ALA A 189 -14.99 12.65 -8.74
N LEU A 190 -14.41 11.53 -8.35
CA LEU A 190 -14.93 10.19 -8.66
C LEU A 190 -16.31 9.99 -8.06
N ASN A 191 -16.52 10.36 -6.78
CA ASN A 191 -17.81 10.24 -6.11
C ASN A 191 -18.94 10.93 -6.88
N GLU A 192 -18.70 12.15 -7.37
CA GLU A 192 -19.68 12.87 -8.19
C GLU A 192 -19.98 12.14 -9.51
N LYS A 193 -19.01 11.49 -10.13
CA LYS A 193 -19.20 10.70 -11.35
C LYS A 193 -20.00 9.42 -11.10
N VAL A 194 -19.64 8.67 -10.05
CA VAL A 194 -20.25 7.35 -9.78
C VAL A 194 -21.68 7.48 -9.23
N LYS A 195 -22.04 8.58 -8.57
CA LYS A 195 -23.43 8.87 -8.15
C LYS A 195 -24.41 8.81 -9.32
N ALA A 196 -24.04 9.32 -10.48
CA ALA A 196 -24.87 9.25 -11.67
C ALA A 196 -25.09 7.82 -12.17
N GLN A 197 -24.28 6.86 -11.73
CA GLN A 197 -24.35 5.44 -12.07
C GLN A 197 -24.96 4.60 -10.93
N GLY A 198 -25.48 5.26 -9.88
CA GLY A 198 -26.01 4.58 -8.69
C GLY A 198 -24.94 4.07 -7.73
N GLY A 199 -23.68 4.52 -7.85
CA GLY A 199 -22.60 4.19 -6.96
C GLY A 199 -22.29 5.27 -5.93
N GLU A 200 -21.42 4.95 -4.97
CA GLU A 200 -20.92 5.87 -3.95
C GLU A 200 -19.44 5.59 -3.66
N VAL A 201 -18.67 6.65 -3.40
CA VAL A 201 -17.32 6.52 -2.81
C VAL A 201 -17.43 6.72 -1.31
N VAL A 202 -16.79 5.82 -0.54
CA VAL A 202 -16.76 5.85 0.93
C VAL A 202 -15.32 5.73 1.40
N GLY A 203 -14.89 6.63 2.30
CA GLY A 203 -13.61 6.56 2.97
C GLY A 203 -13.70 5.79 4.29
N ILE A 204 -12.69 5.02 4.60
CA ILE A 204 -12.46 4.44 5.93
C ILE A 204 -11.08 4.88 6.38
N ASN A 205 -11.04 5.81 7.34
CA ASN A 205 -9.79 6.25 7.92
C ASN A 205 -9.47 5.42 9.17
N THR A 206 -8.34 4.70 9.16
CA THR A 206 -7.99 3.79 10.26
C THR A 206 -7.71 4.50 11.58
N GLU A 207 -7.37 5.79 11.57
CA GLU A 207 -7.17 6.58 12.79
C GLU A 207 -8.49 7.12 13.38
N THR A 208 -9.63 6.95 12.68
CA THR A 208 -10.95 7.33 13.20
C THR A 208 -11.72 6.18 13.85
N LEU A 209 -11.18 4.95 13.79
CA LEU A 209 -11.79 3.78 14.42
C LEU A 209 -12.05 4.04 15.92
N ASP A 210 -13.03 3.34 16.47
CA ASP A 210 -13.53 3.53 17.85
C ASP A 210 -14.09 4.94 18.12
N GLY A 211 -14.33 5.74 17.11
CA GLY A 211 -14.76 7.13 17.25
C GLY A 211 -13.68 8.04 17.84
N ASN A 212 -12.41 7.77 17.56
CA ASN A 212 -11.29 8.59 18.01
C ASN A 212 -11.45 10.05 17.57
N GLN A 213 -11.83 10.91 18.51
CA GLN A 213 -12.18 12.31 18.24
C GLN A 213 -11.03 13.09 17.62
N GLN A 214 -9.79 12.87 18.07
CA GLN A 214 -8.62 13.55 17.51
C GLN A 214 -8.38 13.12 16.06
N GLY A 215 -8.50 11.83 15.76
CA GLY A 215 -8.42 11.31 14.39
C GLY A 215 -9.51 11.89 13.50
N ILE A 216 -10.76 11.94 13.99
CA ILE A 216 -11.91 12.50 13.28
C ILE A 216 -11.72 13.99 12.98
N GLU A 217 -11.30 14.79 13.96
CA GLU A 217 -11.03 16.21 13.75
C GLU A 217 -9.93 16.47 12.72
N THR A 218 -8.88 15.65 12.73
CA THR A 218 -7.78 15.73 11.77
C THR A 218 -8.27 15.33 10.38
N ALA A 219 -8.98 14.22 10.26
CA ALA A 219 -9.55 13.75 8.99
C ALA A 219 -10.48 14.83 8.37
N LYS A 220 -11.38 15.44 9.16
CA LYS A 220 -12.25 16.53 8.71
C LYS A 220 -11.47 17.74 8.19
N LYS A 221 -10.37 18.12 8.86
CA LYS A 221 -9.51 19.22 8.40
C LYS A 221 -8.85 18.91 7.06
N LEU A 222 -8.37 17.68 6.87
CA LEU A 222 -7.75 17.24 5.63
C LEU A 222 -8.76 17.20 4.48
N LEU A 223 -9.93 16.60 4.69
CA LEU A 223 -11.03 16.59 3.72
C LEU A 223 -11.45 18.01 3.33
N ALA A 224 -11.63 18.91 4.30
CA ALA A 224 -11.96 20.29 4.02
C ALA A 224 -10.87 21.05 3.26
N ALA A 225 -9.59 20.79 3.58
CA ALA A 225 -8.46 21.43 2.92
C ALA A 225 -8.31 21.01 1.44
N THR A 226 -8.70 19.78 1.10
CA THR A 226 -8.70 19.26 -0.28
C THR A 226 -10.04 19.47 -1.00
N GLY A 227 -11.05 20.06 -0.33
CA GLY A 227 -12.37 20.23 -0.90
C GLY A 227 -13.17 18.94 -1.01
N ALA A 228 -12.74 17.86 -0.39
CA ALA A 228 -13.40 16.58 -0.40
C ALA A 228 -14.59 16.55 0.59
N SER A 229 -15.74 16.05 0.14
CA SER A 229 -16.97 15.98 0.92
C SER A 229 -17.66 14.62 0.82
N TYR A 230 -17.04 13.62 0.19
CA TYR A 230 -17.58 12.27 0.13
C TYR A 230 -17.58 11.63 1.52
N ARG A 231 -18.52 10.70 1.74
CA ARG A 231 -18.74 10.07 3.04
C ARG A 231 -17.51 9.35 3.53
N ASN A 232 -17.10 9.62 4.77
CA ASN A 232 -16.11 8.84 5.50
C ASN A 232 -16.78 8.23 6.72
N ILE A 233 -16.51 6.94 7.00
CA ILE A 233 -17.15 6.18 8.06
C ILE A 233 -16.13 5.57 9.02
N TYR A 234 -16.56 5.27 10.23
CA TYR A 234 -15.79 4.55 11.22
C TYR A 234 -16.68 3.58 12.01
N PHE A 235 -16.08 2.58 12.61
CA PHE A 235 -16.69 1.56 13.45
C PHE A 235 -15.71 1.09 14.52
N ALA A 236 -16.14 0.16 15.38
CA ALA A 236 -15.27 -0.39 16.44
C ALA A 236 -14.10 -1.18 15.83
N SER A 237 -12.87 -0.89 16.27
CA SER A 237 -11.63 -1.57 15.83
C SER A 237 -11.65 -3.07 16.18
N GLY A 238 -12.29 -3.47 17.27
CA GLY A 238 -12.45 -4.85 17.69
C GLY A 238 -13.49 -5.64 16.91
N SER A 239 -14.35 -4.99 16.08
CA SER A 239 -15.28 -5.68 15.20
C SER A 239 -14.57 -6.40 14.06
N ASP A 240 -15.27 -7.29 13.35
CA ASP A 240 -14.67 -7.96 12.20
C ASP A 240 -14.37 -6.98 11.06
N ALA A 241 -15.19 -5.93 10.87
CA ALA A 241 -14.90 -4.84 9.95
C ALA A 241 -13.70 -4.00 10.40
N GLY A 242 -13.56 -3.75 11.72
CA GLY A 242 -12.38 -3.09 12.28
C GLY A 242 -11.10 -3.88 12.05
N LYS A 243 -11.14 -5.18 12.28
CA LYS A 243 -10.01 -6.08 11.98
C LYS A 243 -9.70 -6.10 10.48
N PHE A 244 -10.72 -6.11 9.61
CA PHE A 244 -10.53 -5.99 8.16
C PHE A 244 -9.78 -4.71 7.81
N ALA A 245 -10.21 -3.56 8.34
CA ALA A 245 -9.55 -2.27 8.11
C ALA A 245 -8.10 -2.22 8.64
N LEU A 246 -7.85 -2.81 9.81
CA LEU A 246 -6.51 -2.88 10.42
C LEU A 246 -5.58 -3.88 9.75
N ASN A 247 -6.11 -4.83 8.98
CA ASN A 247 -5.32 -5.77 8.17
C ASN A 247 -4.95 -5.21 6.79
N ILE A 248 -5.34 -3.98 6.47
CA ILE A 248 -4.83 -3.28 5.27
C ILE A 248 -3.37 -2.91 5.52
N MET A 249 -2.48 -3.53 4.76
CA MET A 249 -1.02 -3.41 4.96
C MET A 249 -0.38 -2.29 4.13
N ALA A 250 -1.10 -1.75 3.14
CA ALA A 250 -0.62 -0.70 2.26
C ALA A 250 -1.68 0.41 2.11
N PHE A 251 -1.22 1.66 2.04
CA PHE A 251 -2.11 2.81 1.92
C PHE A 251 -1.65 3.78 0.81
N PRO A 252 -2.60 4.36 0.06
CA PRO A 252 -4.02 4.03 0.08
C PRO A 252 -4.32 2.66 -0.57
N THR A 253 -5.43 2.04 -0.15
CA THR A 253 -5.98 0.84 -0.80
C THR A 253 -7.46 1.06 -1.11
N THR A 254 -7.86 0.76 -2.36
CA THR A 254 -9.24 0.98 -2.82
C THR A 254 -9.86 -0.33 -3.29
N TYR A 255 -11.05 -0.62 -2.78
CA TYR A 255 -11.88 -1.76 -3.18
C TYR A 255 -13.14 -1.30 -3.91
N VAL A 256 -13.68 -2.15 -4.77
CA VAL A 256 -15.04 -2.04 -5.29
C VAL A 256 -15.88 -3.16 -4.71
N PHE A 257 -17.05 -2.82 -4.15
CA PHE A 257 -18.03 -3.78 -3.64
C PHE A 257 -19.30 -3.71 -4.45
N ASP A 258 -19.92 -4.86 -4.70
CA ASP A 258 -21.23 -4.92 -5.31
C ASP A 258 -22.36 -4.61 -4.28
N ARG A 259 -23.60 -4.62 -4.73
CA ARG A 259 -24.80 -4.38 -3.90
C ARG A 259 -24.95 -5.35 -2.73
N ASP A 260 -24.39 -6.55 -2.84
CA ASP A 260 -24.42 -7.56 -1.77
C ASP A 260 -23.23 -7.39 -0.80
N GLY A 261 -22.38 -6.37 -1.01
CA GLY A 261 -21.19 -6.11 -0.21
C GLY A 261 -20.01 -7.06 -0.53
N ASN A 262 -20.01 -7.73 -1.67
CA ASN A 262 -18.89 -8.60 -2.06
C ASN A 262 -17.86 -7.83 -2.89
N VAL A 263 -16.60 -8.14 -2.68
CA VAL A 263 -15.46 -7.58 -3.46
C VAL A 263 -15.61 -7.92 -4.93
N VAL A 264 -15.47 -6.92 -5.80
CA VAL A 264 -15.45 -7.05 -7.26
C VAL A 264 -14.06 -6.70 -7.79
N GLY A 265 -13.45 -7.65 -8.48
CA GLY A 265 -12.09 -7.51 -8.99
C GLY A 265 -11.02 -7.64 -7.90
N GLN A 266 -9.84 -7.10 -8.18
CA GLN A 266 -8.75 -7.03 -7.23
C GLN A 266 -8.72 -5.64 -6.58
N PRO A 267 -8.30 -5.53 -5.31
CA PRO A 267 -8.08 -4.24 -4.69
C PRO A 267 -6.96 -3.48 -5.41
N LEU A 268 -7.07 -2.17 -5.41
CA LEU A 268 -6.07 -1.28 -5.98
C LEU A 268 -5.17 -0.77 -4.86
N LEU A 269 -3.88 -0.94 -5.05
CA LEU A 269 -2.86 -0.52 -4.11
C LEU A 269 -2.19 0.76 -4.63
N GLY A 270 -2.11 1.77 -3.77
CA GLY A 270 -1.65 3.10 -4.15
C GLY A 270 -2.76 3.97 -4.75
N GLY A 271 -2.43 5.24 -5.01
CA GLY A 271 -3.41 6.27 -5.38
C GLY A 271 -4.12 6.02 -6.71
N ILE A 272 -5.36 6.51 -6.79
CA ILE A 272 -6.17 6.48 -8.03
C ILE A 272 -5.76 7.57 -9.04
N ASP A 273 -4.88 8.48 -8.66
CA ASP A 273 -4.20 9.45 -9.53
C ASP A 273 -3.32 8.78 -10.58
N LYS A 274 -2.90 7.52 -10.36
CA LYS A 274 -2.15 6.73 -11.33
C LYS A 274 -3.08 6.18 -12.41
N GLU A 275 -2.72 6.39 -13.69
CA GLU A 275 -3.53 5.96 -14.84
C GLU A 275 -3.86 4.46 -14.81
N GLU A 276 -2.90 3.61 -14.41
CA GLU A 276 -3.08 2.18 -14.29
C GLU A 276 -4.12 1.79 -13.22
N ASN A 277 -4.09 2.47 -12.05
CA ASN A 277 -5.05 2.26 -10.97
C ASN A 277 -6.44 2.77 -11.36
N LEU A 278 -6.52 3.93 -11.99
CA LEU A 278 -7.79 4.48 -12.47
C LEU A 278 -8.44 3.55 -13.52
N ALA A 279 -7.65 2.99 -14.45
CA ALA A 279 -8.15 2.04 -15.44
C ALA A 279 -8.63 0.72 -14.79
N ALA A 280 -7.89 0.21 -13.80
CA ALA A 280 -8.28 -1.00 -13.06
C ALA A 280 -9.54 -0.74 -12.21
N LEU A 281 -9.65 0.43 -11.58
CA LEU A 281 -10.85 0.86 -10.85
C LEU A 281 -12.07 0.89 -11.75
N GLN A 282 -11.95 1.52 -12.91
CA GLN A 282 -13.05 1.59 -13.89
C GLN A 282 -13.49 0.18 -14.32
N LYS A 283 -12.56 -0.72 -14.59
CA LYS A 283 -12.86 -2.13 -14.92
C LYS A 283 -13.63 -2.82 -13.80
N ASN A 284 -13.27 -2.61 -12.55
CA ASN A 284 -13.98 -3.20 -11.40
C ASN A 284 -15.40 -2.60 -11.25
N ILE A 285 -15.55 -1.30 -11.47
CA ILE A 285 -16.84 -0.61 -11.48
C ILE A 285 -17.74 -1.16 -12.59
N ASP A 286 -17.23 -1.29 -13.80
CA ASP A 286 -17.97 -1.84 -14.95
C ASP A 286 -18.46 -3.27 -14.67
N ALA A 287 -17.60 -4.10 -14.03
CA ALA A 287 -17.97 -5.45 -13.63
C ALA A 287 -19.06 -5.49 -12.56
N ALA A 288 -19.02 -4.57 -11.58
CA ALA A 288 -20.03 -4.45 -10.55
C ALA A 288 -21.39 -4.03 -11.14
N LEU A 289 -21.39 -3.03 -12.03
CA LEU A 289 -22.57 -2.58 -12.76
C LEU A 289 -23.17 -3.69 -13.64
N ALA A 290 -22.32 -4.44 -14.35
CA ALA A 290 -22.81 -5.56 -15.17
C ALA A 290 -23.49 -6.62 -14.30
N LYS A 291 -22.99 -6.88 -13.09
CA LYS A 291 -23.58 -7.81 -12.13
C LYS A 291 -24.90 -7.29 -11.56
N ASP A 292 -24.98 -5.99 -11.26
CA ASP A 292 -26.22 -5.36 -10.74
C ASP A 292 -27.34 -5.36 -11.80
N ASN A 293 -27.01 -5.05 -13.06
CA ASN A 293 -27.97 -5.04 -14.16
C ASN A 293 -28.47 -6.45 -14.57
N ALA A 294 -27.80 -7.51 -14.12
CA ALA A 294 -28.19 -8.90 -14.39
C ALA A 294 -29.18 -9.46 -13.36
N LYS A 295 -29.49 -8.72 -12.29
CA LYS A 295 -30.46 -9.08 -11.24
C LYS A 295 -31.86 -8.59 -11.60
#